data_ba4aa73b1c9f43a8c253ef3aeee87b39
#
_entry.id   ba4aa73b1c9f43a8c253ef3aeee87b39
#
_cell.length_a   1.000
_cell.length_b   1.000
_cell.length_c   1.000
_cell.angle_alpha   90.00
_cell.angle_beta   90.00
_cell.angle_gamma   90.00
#
_symmetry.space_group_name_H-M   'P 1'
#
loop_
_entity.id
_entity.type
_entity.pdbx_description
1 polymer ?
#
loop_
_entity_poly.entity_id
_entity_poly.type
_entity_poly.pdbx_seq_one_letter_code
_entity_poly.pdbx_strand_id
1 'polypeptide(L)'
;ADDPHTREYYLQQLPFTQEDIDASNIIIIDGLYNMAMIYKDKLEDIPLSVEAFENLERRFPDNEHRLESYYQVYLMALKTGNTALATEYKNKLMNAFPESDYAVAVADPNYEYNIRMMDVVQDSIYQATYDRYLESDTAYVRKSFRYVSEKYPLATLMPKFMFLDALSYVQAGDAEGFKNALKALVEKYPNADVTELAGEMLKGVLRGRALVQGGVKGMSWNLRFGLGEDGM
;
A
#
# COMPACT_ATOMS: atom_id res chain seq x y z
N ALA A 1 -12.66 -18.63 41.33
CA ALA A 1 -11.97 -17.70 40.42
C ALA A 1 -12.88 -17.10 39.34
N ASP A 2 -14.11 -17.61 39.19
CA ASP A 2 -15.01 -17.23 38.07
C ASP A 2 -16.12 -16.23 38.47
N ASP A 3 -16.06 -15.70 39.70
CA ASP A 3 -17.06 -14.73 40.16
C ASP A 3 -16.64 -13.31 39.74
N PRO A 4 -17.39 -12.64 38.83
CA PRO A 4 -17.08 -11.32 38.34
C PRO A 4 -17.19 -10.18 39.38
N HIS A 5 -17.60 -10.52 40.60
CA HIS A 5 -17.66 -9.59 41.75
C HIS A 5 -16.44 -9.65 42.65
N THR A 6 -15.44 -10.50 42.35
CA THR A 6 -14.23 -10.66 43.17
C THR A 6 -13.05 -9.92 42.54
N ARG A 7 -12.16 -9.41 43.40
CA ARG A 7 -10.89 -8.76 42.94
C ARG A 7 -10.01 -9.75 42.16
N GLU A 8 -10.02 -11.04 42.55
CA GLU A 8 -9.26 -12.12 41.94
C GLU A 8 -9.67 -12.34 40.48
N TYR A 9 -10.95 -12.23 40.16
CA TYR A 9 -11.45 -12.28 38.77
C TYR A 9 -10.80 -11.23 37.89
N TYR A 10 -10.74 -9.97 38.36
CA TYR A 10 -10.14 -8.88 37.58
C TYR A 10 -8.61 -8.99 37.51
N LEU A 11 -7.95 -9.44 38.58
CA LEU A 11 -6.49 -9.60 38.55
C LEU A 11 -6.05 -10.67 37.56
N GLN A 12 -6.84 -11.69 37.28
CA GLN A 12 -6.53 -12.72 36.29
C GLN A 12 -6.60 -12.20 34.84
N GLN A 13 -7.27 -11.07 34.62
CA GLN A 13 -7.41 -10.45 33.28
C GLN A 13 -6.34 -9.41 33.00
N LEU A 14 -5.49 -9.10 33.98
CA LEU A 14 -4.41 -8.13 33.78
C LEU A 14 -3.22 -8.80 33.08
N PRO A 15 -2.60 -8.12 32.09
CA PRO A 15 -1.39 -8.61 31.46
C PRO A 15 -0.21 -8.49 32.43
N PHE A 16 0.31 -9.62 32.91
CA PHE A 16 1.43 -9.66 33.86
C PHE A 16 2.77 -9.99 33.19
N THR A 17 2.75 -10.65 32.06
CA THR A 17 3.97 -10.96 31.30
C THR A 17 4.24 -9.89 30.26
N GLN A 18 5.49 -9.75 29.82
CA GLN A 18 5.82 -8.82 28.72
C GLN A 18 5.07 -9.21 27.45
N GLU A 19 4.92 -10.48 27.17
CA GLU A 19 4.16 -10.99 26.02
C GLU A 19 2.68 -10.56 26.06
N ASP A 20 2.03 -10.66 27.23
CA ASP A 20 0.64 -10.21 27.40
C ASP A 20 0.51 -8.69 27.24
N ILE A 21 1.49 -7.93 27.75
CA ILE A 21 1.54 -6.47 27.61
C ILE A 21 1.69 -6.10 26.14
N ASP A 22 2.60 -6.75 25.41
CA ASP A 22 2.84 -6.49 24.00
C ASP A 22 1.60 -6.84 23.15
N ALA A 23 0.95 -7.96 23.41
CA ALA A 23 -0.30 -8.34 22.77
C ALA A 23 -1.43 -7.34 23.05
N SER A 24 -1.54 -6.85 24.30
CA SER A 24 -2.50 -5.82 24.68
C SER A 24 -2.20 -4.47 23.99
N ASN A 25 -0.93 -4.10 23.87
CA ASN A 25 -0.52 -2.87 23.21
C ASN A 25 -0.87 -2.87 21.72
N ILE A 26 -0.74 -3.99 21.02
CA ILE A 26 -1.18 -4.12 19.63
C ILE A 26 -2.67 -3.79 19.49
N ILE A 27 -3.51 -4.37 20.35
CA ILE A 27 -4.95 -4.09 20.33
C ILE A 27 -5.26 -2.63 20.62
N ILE A 28 -4.53 -2.00 21.54
CA ILE A 28 -4.70 -0.58 21.87
C ILE A 28 -4.26 0.31 20.72
N ILE A 29 -3.15 0.01 20.06
CA ILE A 29 -2.63 0.72 18.90
C ILE A 29 -3.67 0.70 17.79
N ASP A 30 -4.18 -0.48 17.43
CA ASP A 30 -5.23 -0.63 16.41
C ASP A 30 -6.51 0.10 16.80
N GLY A 31 -6.91 0.00 18.06
CA GLY A 31 -8.09 0.69 18.59
C GLY A 31 -7.97 2.22 18.47
N LEU A 32 -6.83 2.80 18.82
CA LEU A 32 -6.57 4.23 18.71
C LEU A 32 -6.52 4.70 17.26
N TYR A 33 -5.86 3.94 16.39
CA TYR A 33 -5.82 4.21 14.96
C TYR A 33 -7.22 4.19 14.34
N ASN A 34 -7.97 3.12 14.57
CA ASN A 34 -9.34 2.99 14.07
C ASN A 34 -10.28 4.07 14.60
N MET A 35 -10.11 4.47 15.86
CA MET A 35 -10.88 5.58 16.44
C MET A 35 -10.59 6.90 15.71
N ALA A 36 -9.32 7.20 15.41
CA ALA A 36 -8.95 8.38 14.64
C ALA A 36 -9.56 8.36 13.24
N MET A 37 -9.53 7.20 12.56
CA MET A 37 -10.14 7.02 11.24
C MET A 37 -11.66 7.16 11.28
N ILE A 38 -12.33 6.66 12.33
CA ILE A 38 -13.79 6.85 12.51
C ILE A 38 -14.14 8.33 12.69
N TYR A 39 -13.40 9.07 13.51
CA TYR A 39 -13.58 10.51 13.63
C TYR A 39 -13.47 11.22 12.28
N LYS A 40 -12.47 10.85 11.48
CA LYS A 40 -12.26 11.43 10.15
C LYS A 40 -13.36 11.07 9.15
N ASP A 41 -13.67 9.78 9.00
CA ASP A 41 -14.42 9.25 7.86
C ASP A 41 -15.93 9.08 8.13
N LYS A 42 -16.33 8.93 9.39
CA LYS A 42 -17.72 8.68 9.78
C LYS A 42 -18.36 9.86 10.50
N LEU A 43 -17.62 10.52 11.34
CA LEU A 43 -18.12 11.64 12.12
C LEU A 43 -17.70 12.99 11.51
N GLU A 44 -16.77 12.99 10.56
CA GLU A 44 -16.20 14.18 9.92
C GLU A 44 -15.65 15.21 10.93
N ASP A 45 -15.27 14.72 12.13
CA ASP A 45 -14.69 15.55 13.21
C ASP A 45 -13.17 15.56 13.07
N ILE A 46 -12.67 16.46 12.23
CA ILE A 46 -11.24 16.59 11.97
C ILE A 46 -10.43 16.92 13.23
N PRO A 47 -10.85 17.85 14.10
CA PRO A 47 -10.12 18.13 15.34
C PRO A 47 -9.94 16.91 16.23
N LEU A 48 -11.01 16.13 16.48
CA LEU A 48 -10.91 14.92 17.29
C LEU A 48 -10.08 13.84 16.59
N SER A 49 -10.12 13.74 15.26
CA SER A 49 -9.28 12.82 14.52
C SER A 49 -7.79 13.14 14.67
N VAL A 50 -7.40 14.40 14.52
CA VAL A 50 -6.02 14.85 14.71
C VAL A 50 -5.56 14.56 16.13
N GLU A 51 -6.36 14.92 17.15
CA GLU A 51 -6.05 14.64 18.56
C GLU A 51 -5.85 13.15 18.83
N ALA A 52 -6.67 12.28 18.20
CA ALA A 52 -6.56 10.84 18.35
C ALA A 52 -5.26 10.29 17.71
N PHE A 53 -4.86 10.78 16.52
CA PHE A 53 -3.57 10.42 15.92
C PHE A 53 -2.39 10.91 16.74
N GLU A 54 -2.44 12.14 17.28
CA GLU A 54 -1.40 12.67 18.16
C GLU A 54 -1.29 11.88 19.48
N ASN A 55 -2.43 11.43 20.01
CA ASN A 55 -2.45 10.57 21.19
C ASN A 55 -1.82 9.20 20.90
N LEU A 56 -2.09 8.63 19.73
CA LEU A 56 -1.46 7.38 19.28
C LEU A 56 0.07 7.53 19.20
N GLU A 57 0.56 8.58 18.52
CA GLU A 57 2.00 8.87 18.40
C GLU A 57 2.66 9.08 19.76
N ARG A 58 2.04 9.85 20.64
CA ARG A 58 2.57 10.13 21.99
C ARG A 58 2.69 8.88 22.85
N ARG A 59 1.71 7.97 22.78
CA ARG A 59 1.69 6.74 23.59
C ARG A 59 2.56 5.63 23.01
N PHE A 60 2.62 5.56 21.69
CA PHE A 60 3.30 4.50 20.94
C PHE A 60 4.08 5.08 19.76
N PRO A 61 5.21 5.75 20.01
CA PRO A 61 5.95 6.49 18.97
C PRO A 61 6.47 5.62 17.82
N ASP A 62 6.66 4.31 18.06
CA ASP A 62 7.15 3.36 17.07
C ASP A 62 6.05 2.41 16.55
N ASN A 63 4.77 2.82 16.65
CA ASN A 63 3.64 2.02 16.18
C ASN A 63 3.66 1.80 14.65
N GLU A 64 3.06 0.70 14.21
CA GLU A 64 3.02 0.31 12.79
C GLU A 64 2.18 1.24 11.91
N HIS A 65 1.20 1.96 12.47
CA HIS A 65 0.36 2.92 11.74
C HIS A 65 0.98 4.32 11.61
N ARG A 66 2.21 4.53 12.09
CA ARG A 66 2.85 5.85 12.15
C ARG A 66 2.97 6.51 10.78
N LEU A 67 3.40 5.76 9.77
CA LEU A 67 3.51 6.24 8.40
C LEU A 67 2.17 6.77 7.88
N GLU A 68 1.14 5.96 7.98
CA GLU A 68 -0.18 6.32 7.49
C GLU A 68 -0.82 7.43 8.32
N SER A 69 -0.64 7.41 9.66
CA SER A 69 -1.13 8.48 10.54
C SER A 69 -0.59 9.85 10.13
N TYR A 70 0.71 9.95 9.83
CA TYR A 70 1.30 11.21 9.37
C TYR A 70 0.68 11.71 8.08
N TYR A 71 0.47 10.80 7.13
CA TYR A 71 -0.18 11.13 5.87
C TYR A 71 -1.64 11.55 6.06
N GLN A 72 -2.40 10.87 6.91
CA GLN A 72 -3.79 11.22 7.20
C GLN A 72 -3.92 12.61 7.85
N VAL A 73 -3.07 12.94 8.81
CA VAL A 73 -3.06 14.29 9.44
C VAL A 73 -2.67 15.34 8.41
N TYR A 74 -1.68 15.07 7.55
CA TYR A 74 -1.33 15.98 6.46
C TYR A 74 -2.52 16.27 5.53
N LEU A 75 -3.27 15.23 5.11
CA LEU A 75 -4.46 15.41 4.29
C LEU A 75 -5.56 16.23 4.97
N MET A 76 -5.80 15.98 6.26
CA MET A 76 -6.77 16.75 7.04
C MET A 76 -6.35 18.21 7.20
N ALA A 77 -5.06 18.46 7.40
CA ALA A 77 -4.52 19.81 7.47
C ALA A 77 -4.69 20.57 6.14
N LEU A 78 -4.46 19.93 5.00
CA LEU A 78 -4.74 20.52 3.68
C LEU A 78 -6.22 20.83 3.51
N LYS A 79 -7.10 19.88 3.86
CA LYS A 79 -8.55 20.03 3.73
C LYS A 79 -9.09 21.20 4.55
N THR A 80 -8.52 21.45 5.71
CA THR A 80 -8.92 22.57 6.62
C THR A 80 -8.16 23.87 6.37
N GLY A 81 -7.20 23.88 5.44
CA GLY A 81 -6.34 25.05 5.19
C GLY A 81 -5.35 25.36 6.30
N ASN A 82 -5.10 24.42 7.21
CA ASN A 82 -4.11 24.59 8.28
C ASN A 82 -2.69 24.32 7.73
N THR A 83 -2.09 25.35 7.13
CA THR A 83 -0.78 25.26 6.47
C THR A 83 0.35 24.95 7.44
N ALA A 84 0.26 25.38 8.69
CA ALA A 84 1.28 25.08 9.72
C ALA A 84 1.30 23.58 10.03
N LEU A 85 0.15 22.99 10.31
CA LEU A 85 0.02 21.56 10.57
C LEU A 85 0.39 20.73 9.35
N ALA A 86 -0.03 21.16 8.15
CA ALA A 86 0.34 20.47 6.90
C ALA A 86 1.87 20.45 6.71
N THR A 87 2.55 21.56 6.94
CA THR A 87 4.01 21.64 6.85
C THR A 87 4.69 20.76 7.90
N GLU A 88 4.20 20.75 9.13
CA GLU A 88 4.73 19.91 10.21
C GLU A 88 4.68 18.44 9.83
N TYR A 89 3.50 17.95 9.46
CA TYR A 89 3.31 16.52 9.16
C TYR A 89 3.96 16.09 7.84
N LYS A 90 4.04 16.97 6.84
CA LYS A 90 4.87 16.75 5.66
C LYS A 90 6.34 16.52 6.04
N ASN A 91 6.88 17.35 6.91
CA ASN A 91 8.27 17.21 7.37
C ASN A 91 8.46 15.94 8.22
N LYS A 92 7.54 15.62 9.13
CA LYS A 92 7.56 14.37 9.89
C LYS A 92 7.59 13.16 8.97
N LEU A 93 6.71 13.15 7.96
CA LEU A 93 6.61 12.08 6.97
C LEU A 93 7.91 11.91 6.17
N MET A 94 8.43 13.00 5.60
CA MET A 94 9.64 12.98 4.79
C MET A 94 10.90 12.63 5.59
N ASN A 95 10.97 13.03 6.86
CA ASN A 95 12.13 12.73 7.71
C ASN A 95 12.11 11.29 8.24
N ALA A 96 10.95 10.78 8.64
CA ALA A 96 10.83 9.45 9.21
C ALA A 96 10.75 8.34 8.16
N PHE A 97 10.18 8.63 6.98
CA PHE A 97 9.88 7.64 5.93
C PHE A 97 10.21 8.19 4.53
N PRO A 98 11.46 8.62 4.25
CA PRO A 98 11.83 9.30 3.00
C PRO A 98 11.58 8.46 1.74
N GLU A 99 11.67 7.13 1.85
CA GLU A 99 11.50 6.19 0.73
C GLU A 99 10.05 5.72 0.54
N SER A 100 9.11 6.18 1.37
CA SER A 100 7.71 5.79 1.25
C SER A 100 7.02 6.47 0.06
N ASP A 101 6.05 5.77 -0.53
CA ASP A 101 5.22 6.34 -1.62
C ASP A 101 4.54 7.65 -1.18
N TYR A 102 4.15 7.75 0.09
CA TYR A 102 3.57 8.98 0.63
C TYR A 102 4.58 10.13 0.64
N ALA A 103 5.82 9.88 1.06
CA ALA A 103 6.86 10.91 1.07
C ALA A 103 7.21 11.36 -0.36
N VAL A 104 7.34 10.41 -1.30
CA VAL A 104 7.56 10.71 -2.72
C VAL A 104 6.41 11.55 -3.28
N ALA A 105 5.17 11.19 -2.99
CA ALA A 105 4.00 11.94 -3.44
C ALA A 105 3.99 13.38 -2.93
N VAL A 106 4.14 13.57 -1.61
CA VAL A 106 4.05 14.90 -0.99
C VAL A 106 5.26 15.79 -1.27
N ALA A 107 6.37 15.21 -1.72
CA ALA A 107 7.55 15.96 -2.15
C ALA A 107 7.34 16.69 -3.48
N ASP A 108 6.47 16.18 -4.37
CA ASP A 108 6.17 16.82 -5.65
C ASP A 108 5.46 18.18 -5.41
N PRO A 109 5.99 19.29 -5.96
CA PRO A 109 5.33 20.60 -5.85
C PRO A 109 3.90 20.62 -6.39
N ASN A 110 3.56 19.71 -7.32
CA ASN A 110 2.23 19.59 -7.90
C ASN A 110 1.38 18.50 -7.22
N TYR A 111 1.70 18.12 -5.99
CA TYR A 111 1.02 17.04 -5.26
C TYR A 111 -0.50 17.12 -5.34
N GLU A 112 -1.10 18.27 -5.03
CA GLU A 112 -2.56 18.42 -5.03
C GLU A 112 -3.18 18.23 -6.44
N TYR A 113 -2.49 18.69 -7.47
CA TYR A 113 -2.91 18.46 -8.85
C TYR A 113 -2.77 16.98 -9.21
N ASN A 114 -1.63 16.36 -8.90
CA ASN A 114 -1.36 14.97 -9.20
C ASN A 114 -2.38 14.04 -8.53
N ILE A 115 -2.71 14.26 -7.26
CA ILE A 115 -3.72 13.45 -6.54
C ILE A 115 -5.10 13.59 -7.20
N ARG A 116 -5.50 14.79 -7.60
CA ARG A 116 -6.80 14.98 -8.27
C ARG A 116 -6.83 14.35 -9.68
N MET A 117 -5.71 14.38 -10.38
CA MET A 117 -5.63 13.86 -11.75
C MET A 117 -5.33 12.36 -11.81
N MET A 118 -4.81 11.79 -10.75
CA MET A 118 -4.38 10.40 -10.70
C MET A 118 -5.46 9.43 -11.17
N ASP A 119 -6.68 9.56 -10.63
CA ASP A 119 -7.81 8.67 -10.97
C ASP A 119 -8.28 8.85 -12.43
N VAL A 120 -8.07 10.04 -12.99
CA VAL A 120 -8.45 10.32 -14.39
C VAL A 120 -7.43 9.76 -15.38
N VAL A 121 -6.12 9.86 -15.05
CA VAL A 121 -5.05 9.53 -15.99
C VAL A 121 -4.54 8.10 -15.89
N GLN A 122 -4.62 7.48 -14.71
CA GLN A 122 -4.04 6.16 -14.48
C GLN A 122 -4.61 5.09 -15.42
N ASP A 123 -5.93 5.09 -15.66
CA ASP A 123 -6.57 4.12 -16.54
C ASP A 123 -6.06 4.25 -17.98
N SER A 124 -5.95 5.48 -18.47
CA SER A 124 -5.44 5.75 -19.81
C SER A 124 -3.97 5.33 -19.97
N ILE A 125 -3.13 5.65 -18.98
CA ILE A 125 -1.71 5.24 -18.97
C ILE A 125 -1.62 3.71 -18.88
N TYR A 126 -2.42 3.07 -18.05
CA TYR A 126 -2.43 1.62 -17.91
C TYR A 126 -2.84 0.94 -19.22
N GLN A 127 -3.92 1.40 -19.86
CA GLN A 127 -4.37 0.86 -21.14
C GLN A 127 -3.27 0.95 -22.21
N ALA A 128 -2.65 2.13 -22.36
CA ALA A 128 -1.55 2.30 -23.30
C ALA A 128 -0.35 1.39 -22.99
N THR A 129 -0.05 1.19 -21.69
CA THR A 129 1.03 0.30 -21.24
C THR A 129 0.71 -1.16 -21.55
N TYR A 130 -0.54 -1.57 -21.34
CA TYR A 130 -1.01 -2.91 -21.65
C TYR A 130 -0.96 -3.22 -23.15
N ASP A 131 -1.41 -2.28 -23.99
CA ASP A 131 -1.35 -2.43 -25.45
C ASP A 131 0.10 -2.61 -25.92
N ARG A 132 1.04 -1.85 -25.38
CA ARG A 132 2.48 -2.00 -25.65
C ARG A 132 3.05 -3.31 -25.12
N TYR A 133 2.57 -3.80 -23.98
CA TYR A 133 2.93 -5.12 -23.50
C TYR A 133 2.52 -6.22 -24.49
N LEU A 134 1.31 -6.15 -25.08
CA LEU A 134 0.86 -7.10 -26.10
C LEU A 134 1.73 -7.04 -27.38
N GLU A 135 2.27 -5.87 -27.72
CA GLU A 135 3.22 -5.68 -28.81
C GLU A 135 4.66 -6.12 -28.46
N SER A 136 4.88 -6.63 -27.22
CA SER A 136 6.20 -6.98 -26.69
C SER A 136 7.17 -5.80 -26.55
N ASP A 137 6.67 -4.57 -26.45
CA ASP A 137 7.47 -3.36 -26.20
C ASP A 137 7.81 -3.25 -24.70
N THR A 138 8.76 -4.06 -24.27
CA THR A 138 9.20 -4.12 -22.86
C THR A 138 9.83 -2.79 -22.40
N ALA A 139 10.45 -2.05 -23.29
CA ALA A 139 11.05 -0.75 -22.97
C ALA A 139 9.98 0.29 -22.60
N TYR A 140 8.88 0.32 -23.33
CA TYR A 140 7.74 1.19 -23.01
C TYR A 140 7.10 0.80 -21.67
N VAL A 141 6.87 -0.50 -21.44
CA VAL A 141 6.27 -0.99 -20.18
C VAL A 141 7.09 -0.54 -18.96
N ARG A 142 8.41 -0.73 -19.01
CA ARG A 142 9.32 -0.31 -17.92
C ARG A 142 9.37 1.20 -17.74
N LYS A 143 9.39 1.95 -18.85
CA LYS A 143 9.35 3.41 -18.80
C LYS A 143 8.04 3.91 -18.18
N SER A 144 6.92 3.32 -18.58
CA SER A 144 5.60 3.67 -18.06
C SER A 144 5.48 3.38 -16.57
N PHE A 145 5.91 2.20 -16.12
CA PHE A 145 5.94 1.86 -14.70
C PHE A 145 6.79 2.85 -13.90
N ARG A 146 7.99 3.18 -14.37
CA ARG A 146 8.85 4.19 -13.71
C ARG A 146 8.15 5.55 -13.63
N TYR A 147 7.57 6.00 -14.72
CA TYR A 147 6.84 7.28 -14.76
C TYR A 147 5.70 7.33 -13.74
N VAL A 148 4.88 6.27 -13.69
CA VAL A 148 3.78 6.20 -12.72
C VAL A 148 4.29 6.14 -11.29
N SER A 149 5.36 5.37 -11.02
CA SER A 149 5.97 5.27 -9.69
C SER A 149 6.52 6.60 -9.18
N GLU A 150 7.07 7.42 -10.07
CA GLU A 150 7.62 8.74 -9.73
C GLU A 150 6.53 9.83 -9.63
N LYS A 151 5.57 9.81 -10.55
CA LYS A 151 4.57 10.87 -10.67
C LYS A 151 3.30 10.62 -9.89
N TYR A 152 2.87 9.37 -9.82
CA TYR A 152 1.62 8.92 -9.19
C TYR A 152 1.86 7.72 -8.27
N PRO A 153 2.77 7.82 -7.27
CA PRO A 153 3.16 6.66 -6.45
C PRO A 153 2.00 6.05 -5.66
N LEU A 154 0.93 6.82 -5.45
CA LEU A 154 -0.28 6.38 -4.76
C LEU A 154 -1.39 5.89 -5.71
N ALA A 155 -1.08 5.68 -6.99
CA ALA A 155 -2.05 5.20 -7.98
C ALA A 155 -2.65 3.85 -7.55
N THR A 156 -3.98 3.74 -7.61
CA THR A 156 -4.70 2.51 -7.25
C THR A 156 -4.38 1.34 -8.19
N LEU A 157 -3.99 1.65 -9.45
CA LEU A 157 -3.52 0.65 -10.42
C LEU A 157 -2.03 0.29 -10.27
N MET A 158 -1.31 0.84 -9.29
CA MET A 158 0.11 0.54 -9.09
C MET A 158 0.43 -0.96 -9.04
N PRO A 159 -0.33 -1.82 -8.34
CA PRO A 159 -0.08 -3.26 -8.37
C PRO A 159 -0.15 -3.86 -9.78
N LYS A 160 -1.06 -3.38 -10.62
CA LYS A 160 -1.20 -3.81 -12.01
C LYS A 160 -0.04 -3.34 -12.89
N PHE A 161 0.44 -2.11 -12.69
CA PHE A 161 1.66 -1.63 -13.35
C PHE A 161 2.89 -2.47 -12.95
N MET A 162 3.07 -2.76 -11.66
CA MET A 162 4.13 -3.62 -11.18
C MET A 162 4.05 -5.03 -11.80
N PHE A 163 2.84 -5.54 -11.97
CA PHE A 163 2.64 -6.85 -12.57
C PHE A 163 2.98 -6.87 -14.06
N LEU A 164 2.58 -5.85 -14.84
CA LEU A 164 3.00 -5.71 -16.23
C LEU A 164 4.52 -5.55 -16.37
N ASP A 165 5.14 -4.77 -15.48
CA ASP A 165 6.60 -4.66 -15.44
C ASP A 165 7.25 -6.02 -15.18
N ALA A 166 6.76 -6.79 -14.21
CA ALA A 166 7.24 -8.16 -13.96
C ALA A 166 7.11 -9.04 -15.21
N LEU A 167 5.96 -9.04 -15.89
CA LEU A 167 5.76 -9.80 -17.11
C LEU A 167 6.68 -9.37 -18.27
N SER A 168 7.10 -8.10 -18.29
CA SER A 168 8.06 -7.61 -19.29
C SER A 168 9.43 -8.29 -19.18
N TYR A 169 9.83 -8.73 -17.99
CA TYR A 169 11.06 -9.51 -17.81
C TYR A 169 10.97 -10.91 -18.44
N VAL A 170 9.77 -11.52 -18.45
CA VAL A 170 9.55 -12.80 -19.15
C VAL A 170 9.79 -12.65 -20.65
N GLN A 171 9.26 -11.59 -21.26
CA GLN A 171 9.46 -11.29 -22.68
C GLN A 171 10.93 -11.01 -23.01
N ALA A 172 11.68 -10.45 -22.04
CA ALA A 172 13.10 -10.21 -22.19
C ALA A 172 13.98 -11.44 -21.86
N GLY A 173 13.39 -12.56 -21.42
CA GLY A 173 14.12 -13.77 -21.01
C GLY A 173 14.87 -13.63 -19.66
N ASP A 174 14.54 -12.62 -18.85
CA ASP A 174 15.19 -12.33 -17.56
C ASP A 174 14.40 -12.96 -16.41
N ALA A 175 14.75 -14.21 -16.07
CA ALA A 175 14.11 -14.96 -14.98
C ALA A 175 14.35 -14.37 -13.60
N GLU A 176 15.53 -13.80 -13.34
CA GLU A 176 15.84 -13.20 -12.04
C GLU A 176 15.10 -11.86 -11.87
N GLY A 177 15.08 -11.02 -12.90
CA GLY A 177 14.27 -9.79 -12.91
C GLY A 177 12.79 -10.09 -12.66
N PHE A 178 12.25 -11.11 -13.34
CA PHE A 178 10.87 -11.55 -13.14
C PHE A 178 10.58 -11.97 -11.70
N LYS A 179 11.42 -12.85 -11.14
CA LYS A 179 11.31 -13.31 -9.74
C LYS A 179 11.32 -12.15 -8.75
N ASN A 180 12.28 -11.24 -8.90
CA ASN A 180 12.44 -10.11 -8.00
C ASN A 180 11.27 -9.12 -8.10
N ALA A 181 10.77 -8.85 -9.30
CA ALA A 181 9.60 -7.99 -9.53
C ALA A 181 8.33 -8.58 -8.91
N LEU A 182 8.08 -9.89 -9.07
CA LEU A 182 6.95 -10.57 -8.44
C LEU A 182 7.04 -10.54 -6.92
N LYS A 183 8.24 -10.77 -6.36
CA LYS A 183 8.46 -10.71 -4.93
C LYS A 183 8.15 -9.32 -4.37
N ALA A 184 8.66 -8.26 -5.01
CA ALA A 184 8.39 -6.88 -4.63
C ALA A 184 6.88 -6.55 -4.66
N LEU A 185 6.15 -7.04 -5.69
CA LEU A 185 4.70 -6.86 -5.80
C LEU A 185 3.96 -7.52 -4.63
N VAL A 186 4.24 -8.80 -4.35
CA VAL A 186 3.57 -9.58 -3.29
C VAL A 186 3.85 -8.98 -1.91
N GLU A 187 5.08 -8.51 -1.66
CA GLU A 187 5.47 -7.90 -0.39
C GLU A 187 4.81 -6.52 -0.19
N LYS A 188 4.76 -5.71 -1.24
CA LYS A 188 4.25 -4.33 -1.16
C LYS A 188 2.72 -4.26 -1.15
N TYR A 189 2.05 -5.13 -1.92
CA TYR A 189 0.60 -5.12 -2.09
C TYR A 189 -0.02 -6.51 -1.85
N PRO A 190 0.03 -7.03 -0.61
CA PRO A 190 -0.38 -8.40 -0.30
C PRO A 190 -1.86 -8.69 -0.58
N ASN A 191 -2.71 -7.66 -0.63
CA ASN A 191 -4.15 -7.79 -0.79
C ASN A 191 -4.67 -7.27 -2.15
N ALA A 192 -3.79 -6.98 -3.13
CA ALA A 192 -4.24 -6.55 -4.45
C ALA A 192 -4.78 -7.73 -5.27
N ASP A 193 -5.68 -7.42 -6.22
CA ASP A 193 -6.33 -8.41 -7.09
C ASP A 193 -5.34 -9.28 -7.90
N VAL A 194 -4.20 -8.72 -8.29
CA VAL A 194 -3.14 -9.43 -9.04
C VAL A 194 -2.18 -10.23 -8.15
N THR A 195 -2.25 -10.07 -6.84
CA THR A 195 -1.23 -10.62 -5.91
C THR A 195 -1.32 -12.12 -5.78
N GLU A 196 -2.51 -12.70 -5.75
CA GLU A 196 -2.68 -14.16 -5.70
C GLU A 196 -1.97 -14.83 -6.88
N LEU A 197 -2.20 -14.29 -8.06
CA LEU A 197 -1.58 -14.83 -9.28
C LEU A 197 -0.07 -14.59 -9.31
N ALA A 198 0.38 -13.38 -8.93
CA ALA A 198 1.81 -13.08 -8.82
C ALA A 198 2.50 -14.06 -7.86
N GLY A 199 1.84 -14.40 -6.75
CA GLY A 199 2.31 -15.40 -5.79
C GLY A 199 2.39 -16.81 -6.36
N GLU A 200 1.40 -17.24 -7.13
CA GLU A 200 1.44 -18.54 -7.82
C GLU A 200 2.53 -18.60 -8.91
N MET A 201 2.73 -17.51 -9.65
CA MET A 201 3.86 -17.40 -10.58
C MET A 201 5.20 -17.50 -9.85
N LEU A 202 5.36 -16.76 -8.77
CA LEU A 202 6.58 -16.79 -7.96
C LEU A 202 6.88 -18.21 -7.44
N LYS A 203 5.87 -18.91 -6.92
CA LYS A 203 5.99 -20.33 -6.54
C LYS A 203 6.42 -21.21 -7.70
N GLY A 204 5.88 -20.97 -8.90
CA GLY A 204 6.24 -21.68 -10.12
C GLY A 204 7.72 -21.49 -10.49
N VAL A 205 8.20 -20.25 -10.47
CA VAL A 205 9.60 -19.90 -10.74
C VAL A 205 10.54 -20.53 -9.71
N LEU A 206 10.19 -20.44 -8.42
CA LEU A 206 10.99 -21.02 -7.34
C LEU A 206 11.09 -22.56 -7.42
N ARG A 207 10.11 -23.22 -8.06
CA ARG A 207 10.13 -24.65 -8.37
C ARG A 207 10.85 -24.99 -9.69
N GLY A 208 11.50 -24.02 -10.32
CA GLY A 208 12.25 -24.21 -11.56
C GLY A 208 11.39 -24.43 -12.82
N ARG A 209 10.12 -24.00 -12.80
CA ARG A 209 9.27 -24.05 -13.99
C ARG A 209 9.76 -23.06 -15.05
N ALA A 210 9.72 -23.48 -16.31
CA ALA A 210 10.12 -22.63 -17.41
C ALA A 210 9.22 -21.41 -17.58
N LEU A 211 9.82 -20.28 -17.93
CA LEU A 211 9.09 -19.07 -18.32
C LEU A 211 8.50 -19.26 -19.73
N VAL A 212 7.29 -18.80 -19.92
CA VAL A 212 6.59 -18.77 -21.21
C VAL A 212 5.91 -17.40 -21.35
N GLN A 213 5.51 -17.07 -22.56
CA GLN A 213 4.79 -15.81 -22.80
C GLN A 213 3.58 -15.73 -21.82
N GLY A 214 3.51 -14.64 -21.08
CA GLY A 214 2.49 -14.39 -20.06
C GLY A 214 2.80 -14.99 -18.68
N GLY A 215 3.97 -15.65 -18.45
CA GLY A 215 4.34 -16.09 -17.10
C GLY A 215 5.11 -17.40 -17.01
N VAL A 216 4.52 -18.46 -16.44
CA VAL A 216 5.19 -19.71 -16.09
C VAL A 216 4.47 -20.92 -16.72
N LYS A 217 5.22 -21.85 -17.28
CA LYS A 217 4.69 -23.05 -17.94
C LYS A 217 3.80 -23.90 -16.99
N GLY A 218 2.65 -24.31 -17.49
CA GLY A 218 1.72 -25.19 -16.78
C GLY A 218 0.80 -24.48 -15.80
N MET A 219 0.70 -23.16 -15.87
CA MET A 219 -0.34 -22.40 -15.19
C MET A 219 -1.46 -22.06 -16.18
N SER A 220 -2.70 -22.13 -15.70
CA SER A 220 -3.86 -21.69 -16.46
C SER A 220 -4.08 -20.21 -16.23
N TRP A 221 -3.94 -19.39 -17.27
CA TRP A 221 -4.05 -17.96 -17.16
C TRP A 221 -5.41 -17.48 -17.64
N ASN A 222 -6.34 -17.29 -16.74
CA ASN A 222 -7.52 -16.47 -16.99
C ASN A 222 -7.30 -15.02 -16.52
N LEU A 223 -6.06 -14.55 -16.65
CA LEU A 223 -5.72 -13.21 -16.30
C LEU A 223 -6.14 -12.24 -17.38
N ARG A 224 -7.25 -11.70 -17.17
CA ARG A 224 -7.72 -10.56 -17.93
C ARG A 224 -7.62 -9.35 -17.02
N PHE A 225 -6.54 -8.62 -17.14
CA PHE A 225 -6.20 -7.41 -16.40
C PHE A 225 -7.33 -6.34 -16.36
N GLY A 226 -8.49 -6.67 -15.79
CA GLY A 226 -9.65 -5.80 -15.75
C GLY A 226 -10.43 -5.69 -17.05
N LEU A 227 -10.03 -6.40 -18.08
CA LEU A 227 -10.87 -6.62 -19.26
C LEU A 227 -11.83 -7.76 -18.91
N GLY A 228 -13.14 -7.54 -19.00
CA GLY A 228 -14.15 -8.52 -18.68
C GLY A 228 -13.96 -9.87 -19.38
N GLU A 229 -14.77 -10.87 -19.01
CA GLU A 229 -14.65 -12.26 -19.52
C GLU A 229 -14.69 -12.37 -21.05
N ASP A 230 -15.13 -11.34 -21.72
CA ASP A 230 -15.40 -11.33 -23.17
C ASP A 230 -14.31 -10.66 -23.98
N GLY A 231 -13.06 -10.64 -23.50
CA GLY A 231 -11.89 -10.04 -24.19
C GLY A 231 -11.87 -10.38 -25.70
N MET A 232 -12.77 -9.79 -26.43
CA MET A 232 -12.73 -9.50 -27.85
C MET A 232 -12.43 -8.03 -28.04
#